data_bf109c55e23beb058556e34999d580ff
#
_entry.id   bf109c55e23beb058556e34999d580ff
#
_cell.length_a   1.000
_cell.length_b   1.000
_cell.length_c   1.000
_cell.angle_alpha   90.00
_cell.angle_beta   90.00
_cell.angle_gamma   90.00
#
_symmetry.space_group_name_H-M   'P 1'
#
loop_
_entity.id
_entity.type
_entity.pdbx_description
1 polymer ?
#
loop_
_entity_poly.entity_id
_entity_poly.type
_entity_poly.pdbx_seq_one_letter_code
_entity_poly.pdbx_strand_id
1 'polypeptide(L)'
;MPASSPDGILFRMRLLLCIAGMVLLLGGCATPDFNGVVLDPPDPAPALALTDSTGAEFALSGQRGKVVLVFFGYTHCPDICPTTLLDWKKVAAELGTEAESVRFVFVSVDPERDTPAVAQRYAARFDARFTGLSGSRDQIDAMLRQWKLAAFRDGIPGDTAPVYTVSHPSQVFVIDPEGQLRLMHRAGLTPAQISADIRALL
;
A
#
# COMPACT_ATOMS: atom_id res chain seq x y z
N MET A 1 35.99 -54.84 32.55
CA MET A 1 35.74 -53.46 32.17
C MET A 1 35.73 -53.42 30.64
N PRO A 2 34.63 -53.15 29.96
CA PRO A 2 34.62 -53.08 28.49
C PRO A 2 35.20 -51.74 28.05
N ALA A 3 36.25 -51.83 27.21
CA ALA A 3 36.88 -50.67 26.58
C ALA A 3 35.90 -50.05 25.58
N SER A 4 35.58 -48.75 25.77
CA SER A 4 34.79 -47.97 24.84
C SER A 4 35.60 -47.71 23.56
N SER A 5 35.15 -48.29 22.45
CA SER A 5 35.75 -48.10 21.13
C SER A 5 35.72 -46.61 20.73
N PRO A 6 36.85 -46.05 20.24
CA PRO A 6 36.90 -44.62 19.79
C PRO A 6 35.93 -44.33 18.64
N ASP A 7 35.52 -45.32 17.87
CA ASP A 7 34.57 -45.16 16.75
C ASP A 7 33.16 -44.82 17.21
N GLY A 8 32.76 -45.25 18.42
CA GLY A 8 31.46 -44.94 19.00
C GLY A 8 31.32 -43.48 19.43
N ILE A 9 32.41 -42.85 19.83
CA ILE A 9 32.44 -41.45 20.24
C ILE A 9 32.35 -40.53 19.00
N LEU A 10 33.10 -40.84 17.97
CA LEU A 10 33.08 -40.11 16.69
C LEU A 10 31.72 -40.20 16.01
N PHE A 11 31.06 -41.36 16.05
CA PHE A 11 29.73 -41.56 15.50
C PHE A 11 28.68 -40.73 16.25
N ARG A 12 28.71 -40.74 17.58
CA ARG A 12 27.80 -39.92 18.41
C ARG A 12 28.00 -38.42 18.22
N MET A 13 29.25 -37.98 18.08
CA MET A 13 29.57 -36.57 17.84
C MET A 13 29.11 -36.10 16.46
N ARG A 14 29.24 -36.95 15.42
CA ARG A 14 28.70 -36.67 14.08
C ARG A 14 27.19 -36.64 14.05
N LEU A 15 26.52 -37.54 14.76
CA LEU A 15 25.06 -37.55 14.89
C LEU A 15 24.52 -36.31 15.59
N LEU A 16 25.18 -35.87 16.67
CA LEU A 16 24.82 -34.63 17.42
C LEU A 16 25.03 -33.37 16.57
N LEU A 17 26.10 -33.35 15.77
CA LEU A 17 26.34 -32.23 14.83
C LEU A 17 25.29 -32.16 13.70
N CYS A 18 24.87 -33.33 13.18
CA CYS A 18 23.80 -33.40 12.19
C CYS A 18 22.44 -32.97 12.75
N ILE A 19 22.11 -33.37 13.99
CA ILE A 19 20.88 -32.98 14.68
C ILE A 19 20.89 -31.49 15.02
N ALA A 20 22.01 -30.95 15.49
CA ALA A 20 22.16 -29.53 15.75
C ALA A 20 22.05 -28.68 14.47
N GLY A 21 22.59 -29.16 13.35
CA GLY A 21 22.47 -28.53 12.04
C GLY A 21 21.03 -28.52 11.50
N MET A 22 20.27 -29.60 11.76
CA MET A 22 18.88 -29.71 11.31
C MET A 22 17.90 -28.85 12.14
N VAL A 23 18.19 -28.60 13.41
CA VAL A 23 17.37 -27.74 14.27
C VAL A 23 17.52 -26.25 13.90
N LEU A 24 18.67 -25.84 13.37
CA LEU A 24 18.88 -24.45 12.90
C LEU A 24 18.12 -24.10 11.62
N LEU A 25 17.63 -25.10 10.85
CA LEU A 25 16.87 -24.88 9.61
C LEU A 25 15.35 -24.70 9.86
N LEU A 26 14.88 -24.87 11.09
CA LEU A 26 13.48 -24.66 11.48
C LEU A 26 13.21 -23.24 12.00
N GLY A 27 14.03 -22.26 11.60
CA GLY A 27 13.71 -20.83 11.77
C GLY A 27 12.42 -20.52 11.02
N GLY A 28 11.26 -20.75 11.65
CA GLY A 28 9.95 -20.48 11.09
C GLY A 28 9.89 -19.02 10.66
N CYS A 29 9.48 -18.77 9.43
CA CYS A 29 9.04 -17.46 8.98
C CYS A 29 7.86 -17.07 9.88
N ALA A 30 8.11 -16.29 10.93
CA ALA A 30 7.05 -15.65 11.67
C ALA A 30 6.36 -14.71 10.69
N THR A 31 5.08 -14.95 10.43
CA THR A 31 4.28 -14.00 9.65
C THR A 31 4.27 -12.67 10.40
N PRO A 32 4.60 -11.55 9.74
CA PRO A 32 4.54 -10.25 10.39
C PRO A 32 3.13 -10.00 10.97
N ASP A 33 3.08 -9.45 12.19
CA ASP A 33 1.83 -9.01 12.80
C ASP A 33 1.52 -7.61 12.25
N PHE A 34 0.51 -7.52 11.39
CA PHE A 34 0.11 -6.26 10.76
C PHE A 34 -1.02 -5.59 11.52
N ASN A 35 -1.00 -4.25 11.56
CA ASN A 35 -2.07 -3.43 12.14
C ASN A 35 -3.25 -3.26 11.17
N GLY A 36 -2.98 -3.31 9.87
CA GLY A 36 -3.99 -3.30 8.81
C GLY A 36 -4.71 -4.62 8.65
N VAL A 37 -5.80 -4.60 7.89
CA VAL A 37 -6.52 -5.83 7.50
C VAL A 37 -5.68 -6.58 6.48
N VAL A 38 -5.25 -7.78 6.85
CA VAL A 38 -4.47 -8.66 5.98
C VAL A 38 -5.37 -9.30 4.93
N LEU A 39 -4.92 -9.31 3.69
CA LEU A 39 -5.52 -10.06 2.58
C LEU A 39 -4.71 -11.35 2.41
N ASP A 40 -5.30 -12.48 2.75
CA ASP A 40 -4.66 -13.80 2.72
C ASP A 40 -5.59 -14.84 2.09
N PRO A 41 -5.21 -15.50 0.97
CA PRO A 41 -3.97 -15.23 0.24
C PRO A 41 -3.98 -13.83 -0.41
N PRO A 42 -2.79 -13.23 -0.64
CA PRO A 42 -2.71 -11.95 -1.35
C PRO A 42 -3.07 -12.13 -2.82
N ASP A 43 -3.82 -11.17 -3.34
CA ASP A 43 -4.19 -11.13 -4.76
C ASP A 43 -3.25 -10.18 -5.53
N PRO A 44 -2.97 -10.44 -6.81
CA PRO A 44 -2.33 -9.44 -7.66
C PRO A 44 -3.11 -8.12 -7.61
N ALA A 45 -2.42 -7.01 -7.33
CA ALA A 45 -3.09 -5.71 -7.30
C ALA A 45 -3.74 -5.42 -8.65
N PRO A 46 -5.02 -4.94 -8.65
CA PRO A 46 -5.68 -4.56 -9.90
C PRO A 46 -4.89 -3.49 -10.65
N ALA A 47 -5.02 -3.43 -11.97
CA ALA A 47 -4.33 -2.43 -12.75
C ALA A 47 -4.74 -1.02 -12.30
N LEU A 48 -3.74 -0.14 -12.18
CA LEU A 48 -3.89 1.28 -12.01
C LEU A 48 -3.02 1.95 -13.07
N ALA A 49 -3.65 2.39 -14.15
CA ALA A 49 -3.02 3.08 -15.25
C ALA A 49 -3.80 4.37 -15.51
N LEU A 50 -3.26 5.48 -15.03
CA LEU A 50 -3.87 6.81 -15.12
C LEU A 50 -2.82 7.84 -15.53
N THR A 51 -3.28 8.98 -16.00
CA THR A 51 -2.40 10.07 -16.41
C THR A 51 -1.91 10.87 -15.22
N ASP A 52 -0.63 11.13 -15.15
CA ASP A 52 -0.02 12.04 -14.18
C ASP A 52 -0.09 13.51 -14.65
N SER A 53 0.44 14.42 -13.84
CA SER A 53 0.42 15.87 -14.14
C SER A 53 1.31 16.29 -15.31
N THR A 54 2.18 15.42 -15.81
CA THR A 54 3.05 15.68 -16.97
C THR A 54 2.44 15.19 -18.28
N GLY A 55 1.31 14.47 -18.20
CA GLY A 55 0.69 13.79 -19.32
C GLY A 55 1.23 12.38 -19.57
N ALA A 56 2.17 11.91 -18.73
CA ALA A 56 2.67 10.55 -18.81
C ALA A 56 1.71 9.57 -18.11
N GLU A 57 1.74 8.32 -18.55
CA GLU A 57 1.00 7.26 -17.88
C GLU A 57 1.74 6.82 -16.61
N PHE A 58 1.06 6.90 -15.47
CA PHE A 58 1.47 6.19 -14.26
C PHE A 58 0.87 4.79 -14.31
N ALA A 59 1.73 3.77 -14.25
CA ALA A 59 1.29 2.39 -14.16
C ALA A 59 1.79 1.76 -12.85
N LEU A 60 0.87 1.13 -12.10
CA LEU A 60 1.22 0.41 -10.85
C LEU A 60 2.24 -0.71 -11.11
N SER A 61 2.15 -1.38 -12.26
CA SER A 61 3.12 -2.41 -12.68
C SER A 61 4.56 -1.91 -12.78
N GLY A 62 4.76 -0.61 -13.01
CA GLY A 62 6.06 0.05 -13.04
C GLY A 62 6.63 0.38 -11.65
N GLN A 63 5.89 0.06 -10.57
CA GLN A 63 6.31 0.37 -9.20
C GLN A 63 6.86 -0.85 -8.44
N ARG A 64 7.16 -1.94 -9.15
CA ARG A 64 7.78 -3.14 -8.54
C ARG A 64 9.05 -2.78 -7.77
N GLY A 65 9.29 -3.49 -6.67
CA GLY A 65 10.39 -3.21 -5.75
C GLY A 65 10.09 -2.08 -4.76
N LYS A 66 8.86 -1.56 -4.75
CA LYS A 66 8.41 -0.54 -3.78
C LYS A 66 7.10 -0.97 -3.12
N VAL A 67 6.94 -0.56 -1.87
CA VAL A 67 5.62 -0.59 -1.23
C VAL A 67 4.81 0.58 -1.78
N VAL A 68 3.57 0.31 -2.23
CA VAL A 68 2.70 1.34 -2.80
C VAL A 68 1.44 1.47 -1.96
N LEU A 69 1.17 2.67 -1.46
CA LEU A 69 -0.09 3.02 -0.82
C LEU A 69 -0.98 3.73 -1.83
N VAL A 70 -2.19 3.22 -2.05
CA VAL A 70 -3.17 3.82 -2.95
C VAL A 70 -4.40 4.25 -2.15
N PHE A 71 -4.78 5.51 -2.31
CA PHE A 71 -5.98 6.08 -1.69
C PHE A 71 -6.84 6.77 -2.76
N PHE A 72 -8.11 6.39 -2.80
CA PHE A 72 -9.10 6.93 -3.70
C PHE A 72 -9.90 8.03 -2.99
N GLY A 73 -9.84 9.25 -3.50
CA GLY A 73 -10.47 10.41 -2.88
C GLY A 73 -10.80 11.49 -3.90
N TYR A 74 -10.94 12.73 -3.46
CA TYR A 74 -11.11 13.90 -4.32
C TYR A 74 -10.63 15.17 -3.60
N THR A 75 -10.25 16.20 -4.36
CA THR A 75 -9.56 17.37 -3.79
C THR A 75 -10.45 18.29 -2.94
N HIS A 76 -11.76 18.19 -3.13
CA HIS A 76 -12.77 18.97 -2.39
C HIS A 76 -13.36 18.19 -1.19
N CYS A 77 -12.79 17.06 -0.83
CA CYS A 77 -13.19 16.31 0.35
C CYS A 77 -12.89 17.11 1.63
N PRO A 78 -13.89 17.35 2.49
CA PRO A 78 -13.69 18.25 3.64
C PRO A 78 -12.96 17.60 4.83
N ASP A 79 -12.82 16.26 4.86
CA ASP A 79 -12.42 15.56 6.09
C ASP A 79 -11.41 14.43 5.82
N ILE A 80 -11.86 13.29 5.32
CA ILE A 80 -11.03 12.06 5.31
C ILE A 80 -9.81 12.17 4.38
N CYS A 81 -9.92 12.85 3.23
CA CYS A 81 -8.80 12.98 2.30
C CYS A 81 -7.64 13.80 2.89
N PRO A 82 -7.85 15.04 3.41
CA PRO A 82 -6.75 15.80 4.00
C PRO A 82 -6.19 15.09 5.24
N THR A 83 -7.01 14.42 6.05
CA THR A 83 -6.56 13.64 7.21
C THR A 83 -5.63 12.50 6.80
N THR A 84 -6.01 11.71 5.80
CA THR A 84 -5.20 10.60 5.28
C THR A 84 -3.84 11.09 4.75
N LEU A 85 -3.82 12.18 3.97
CA LEU A 85 -2.57 12.69 3.41
C LEU A 85 -1.68 13.34 4.49
N LEU A 86 -2.26 13.95 5.52
CA LEU A 86 -1.50 14.44 6.68
C LEU A 86 -0.86 13.29 7.47
N ASP A 87 -1.56 12.18 7.65
CA ASP A 87 -1.00 10.99 8.30
C ASP A 87 0.11 10.37 7.43
N TRP A 88 -0.06 10.30 6.12
CA TRP A 88 1.01 9.87 5.21
C TRP A 88 2.25 10.76 5.29
N LYS A 89 2.09 12.08 5.46
CA LYS A 89 3.22 12.98 5.68
C LYS A 89 4.00 12.62 6.94
N LYS A 90 3.30 12.28 8.05
CA LYS A 90 3.94 11.82 9.29
C LYS A 90 4.64 10.47 9.06
N VAL A 91 3.96 9.53 8.40
CA VAL A 91 4.54 8.23 8.00
C VAL A 91 5.82 8.40 7.21
N ALA A 92 5.80 9.25 6.18
CA ALA A 92 6.98 9.53 5.36
C ALA A 92 8.14 10.16 6.16
N ALA A 93 7.83 10.96 7.18
CA ALA A 93 8.82 11.51 8.10
C ALA A 93 9.39 10.44 9.07
N GLU A 94 8.54 9.55 9.59
CA GLU A 94 8.94 8.44 10.47
C GLU A 94 9.79 7.38 9.74
N LEU A 95 9.50 7.12 8.46
CA LEU A 95 10.27 6.20 7.63
C LEU A 95 11.65 6.77 7.26
N GLY A 96 11.83 8.09 7.24
CA GLY A 96 13.10 8.71 6.89
C GLY A 96 13.57 8.29 5.48
N THR A 97 14.74 7.68 5.38
CA THR A 97 15.32 7.19 4.11
C THR A 97 14.54 6.00 3.52
N GLU A 98 13.87 5.19 4.35
CA GLU A 98 13.04 4.07 3.88
C GLU A 98 11.87 4.57 3.01
N ALA A 99 11.43 5.83 3.20
CA ALA A 99 10.37 6.43 2.39
C ALA A 99 10.71 6.51 0.88
N GLU A 100 11.98 6.39 0.47
CA GLU A 100 12.38 6.30 -0.93
C GLU A 100 11.92 4.98 -1.60
N SER A 101 11.74 3.93 -0.79
CA SER A 101 11.20 2.64 -1.20
C SER A 101 9.66 2.58 -1.14
N VAL A 102 8.99 3.71 -0.88
CA VAL A 102 7.54 3.79 -0.77
C VAL A 102 6.98 4.75 -1.84
N ARG A 103 5.80 4.43 -2.37
CA ARG A 103 5.00 5.31 -3.21
C ARG A 103 3.68 5.62 -2.53
N PHE A 104 3.39 6.90 -2.36
CA PHE A 104 2.12 7.41 -1.85
C PHE A 104 1.33 7.95 -3.03
N VAL A 105 0.23 7.27 -3.38
CA VAL A 105 -0.54 7.54 -4.59
C VAL A 105 -1.97 7.94 -4.21
N PHE A 106 -2.28 9.20 -4.40
CA PHE A 106 -3.62 9.75 -4.30
C PHE A 106 -4.28 9.70 -5.69
N VAL A 107 -5.45 9.08 -5.79
CA VAL A 107 -6.22 8.96 -7.03
C VAL A 107 -7.51 9.73 -6.86
N SER A 108 -7.71 10.79 -7.66
CA SER A 108 -9.00 11.46 -7.66
C SER A 108 -10.04 10.66 -8.43
N VAL A 109 -11.21 10.50 -7.80
CA VAL A 109 -12.40 9.86 -8.39
C VAL A 109 -13.43 10.88 -8.89
N ASP A 110 -13.06 12.16 -8.90
CA ASP A 110 -13.90 13.27 -9.34
C ASP A 110 -13.26 14.03 -10.53
N PRO A 111 -13.18 13.40 -11.69
CA PRO A 111 -12.51 13.98 -12.85
C PRO A 111 -13.17 15.26 -13.39
N GLU A 112 -14.40 15.58 -13.02
CA GLU A 112 -15.08 16.80 -13.40
C GLU A 112 -14.41 18.03 -12.80
N ARG A 113 -13.87 17.94 -11.58
CA ARG A 113 -13.18 19.04 -10.89
C ARG A 113 -11.67 18.82 -10.79
N ASP A 114 -11.22 17.58 -10.82
CA ASP A 114 -9.85 17.20 -10.52
C ASP A 114 -9.14 16.68 -11.79
N THR A 115 -8.56 17.57 -12.56
CA THR A 115 -7.62 17.18 -13.61
C THR A 115 -6.36 16.54 -13.01
N PRO A 116 -5.53 15.80 -13.77
CA PRO A 116 -4.25 15.28 -13.26
C PRO A 116 -3.38 16.34 -12.60
N ALA A 117 -3.33 17.56 -13.17
CA ALA A 117 -2.58 18.67 -12.59
C ALA A 117 -3.19 19.18 -11.26
N VAL A 118 -4.51 19.14 -11.11
CA VAL A 118 -5.20 19.51 -9.86
C VAL A 118 -4.92 18.45 -8.78
N ALA A 119 -5.07 17.17 -9.10
CA ALA A 119 -4.79 16.06 -8.18
C ALA A 119 -3.33 16.08 -7.69
N GLN A 120 -2.36 16.30 -8.61
CA GLN A 120 -0.95 16.41 -8.24
C GLN A 120 -0.68 17.60 -7.35
N ARG A 121 -1.19 18.80 -7.66
CA ARG A 121 -1.02 19.97 -6.80
C ARG A 121 -1.62 19.77 -5.42
N TYR A 122 -2.74 19.06 -5.32
CA TYR A 122 -3.36 18.73 -4.05
C TYR A 122 -2.46 17.81 -3.22
N ALA A 123 -2.01 16.69 -3.78
CA ALA A 123 -1.14 15.74 -3.09
C ALA A 123 0.18 16.39 -2.66
N ALA A 124 0.81 17.17 -3.53
CA ALA A 124 2.07 17.85 -3.28
C ALA A 124 2.02 18.92 -2.17
N ARG A 125 0.84 19.42 -1.78
CA ARG A 125 0.70 20.32 -0.61
C ARG A 125 1.05 19.62 0.70
N PHE A 126 0.90 18.32 0.78
CA PHE A 126 1.24 17.54 1.96
C PHE A 126 2.69 17.11 1.95
N ASP A 127 3.16 16.55 0.83
CA ASP A 127 4.57 16.20 0.62
C ASP A 127 4.86 16.14 -0.89
N ALA A 128 5.99 16.71 -1.32
CA ALA A 128 6.39 16.74 -2.73
C ALA A 128 6.60 15.34 -3.34
N ARG A 129 6.81 14.31 -2.52
CA ARG A 129 6.97 12.91 -2.94
C ARG A 129 5.66 12.23 -3.27
N PHE A 130 4.51 12.82 -2.90
CA PHE A 130 3.20 12.22 -3.15
C PHE A 130 2.80 12.39 -4.61
N THR A 131 2.30 11.32 -5.18
CA THR A 131 1.79 11.29 -6.55
C THR A 131 0.29 11.50 -6.52
N GLY A 132 -0.20 12.47 -7.28
CA GLY A 132 -1.63 12.71 -7.50
C GLY A 132 -2.00 12.33 -8.93
N LEU A 133 -2.99 11.47 -9.07
CA LEU A 133 -3.47 10.95 -10.35
C LEU A 133 -4.94 11.30 -10.57
N SER A 134 -5.30 11.42 -11.83
CA SER A 134 -6.67 11.52 -12.31
C SER A 134 -6.73 11.04 -13.77
N GLY A 135 -7.90 11.15 -14.39
CA GLY A 135 -8.08 10.74 -15.78
C GLY A 135 -9.40 11.25 -16.34
N SER A 136 -9.82 10.74 -17.48
CA SER A 136 -11.17 10.95 -17.97
C SER A 136 -12.19 10.19 -17.10
N ARG A 137 -13.48 10.56 -17.18
CA ARG A 137 -14.56 9.82 -16.50
C ARG A 137 -14.50 8.33 -16.85
N ASP A 138 -14.33 7.98 -18.13
CA ASP A 138 -14.28 6.59 -18.57
C ASP A 138 -13.09 5.84 -17.97
N GLN A 139 -11.92 6.48 -17.85
CA GLN A 139 -10.73 5.89 -17.22
C GLN A 139 -10.96 5.65 -15.73
N ILE A 140 -11.52 6.63 -15.02
CA ILE A 140 -11.82 6.51 -13.58
C ILE A 140 -12.86 5.39 -13.36
N ASP A 141 -13.94 5.37 -14.13
CA ASP A 141 -14.97 4.34 -14.00
C ASP A 141 -14.44 2.94 -14.33
N ALA A 142 -13.59 2.80 -15.35
CA ALA A 142 -12.95 1.53 -15.69
C ALA A 142 -12.03 1.05 -14.55
N MET A 143 -11.22 1.94 -13.99
CA MET A 143 -10.35 1.67 -12.86
C MET A 143 -11.15 1.26 -11.61
N LEU A 144 -12.20 1.99 -11.25
CA LEU A 144 -13.06 1.66 -10.11
C LEU A 144 -13.68 0.25 -10.24
N ARG A 145 -14.14 -0.11 -11.45
CA ARG A 145 -14.65 -1.47 -11.71
C ARG A 145 -13.59 -2.54 -11.49
N GLN A 146 -12.34 -2.33 -11.95
CA GLN A 146 -11.23 -3.27 -11.75
C GLN A 146 -10.89 -3.45 -10.28
N TRP A 147 -10.93 -2.36 -9.51
CA TRP A 147 -10.70 -2.36 -8.06
C TRP A 147 -11.90 -2.80 -7.24
N LYS A 148 -13.03 -3.11 -7.91
CA LYS A 148 -14.32 -3.47 -7.27
C LYS A 148 -14.78 -2.40 -6.27
N LEU A 149 -14.57 -1.15 -6.63
CA LEU A 149 -14.91 0.02 -5.84
C LEU A 149 -16.04 0.80 -6.48
N ALA A 150 -16.71 1.63 -5.68
CA ALA A 150 -17.71 2.57 -6.12
C ALA A 150 -17.34 3.97 -5.63
N ALA A 151 -17.54 4.96 -6.51
CA ALA A 151 -17.53 6.37 -6.15
C ALA A 151 -18.63 7.06 -6.97
N PHE A 152 -19.37 7.94 -6.35
CA PHE A 152 -20.46 8.65 -7.00
C PHE A 152 -20.68 10.01 -6.35
N ARG A 153 -21.13 10.96 -7.18
CA ARG A 153 -21.55 12.27 -6.71
C ARG A 153 -22.78 12.12 -5.81
N ASP A 154 -22.70 12.70 -4.63
CA ASP A 154 -23.85 12.75 -3.72
C ASP A 154 -24.87 13.81 -4.19
N GLY A 155 -26.14 13.56 -3.93
CA GLY A 155 -27.22 14.47 -4.29
C GLY A 155 -28.29 13.81 -5.18
N ILE A 156 -29.16 14.64 -5.76
CA ILE A 156 -30.23 14.19 -6.63
C ILE A 156 -29.65 13.89 -8.03
N PRO A 157 -29.99 12.74 -8.65
CA PRO A 157 -29.57 12.47 -10.02
C PRO A 157 -30.00 13.58 -10.98
N GLY A 158 -29.02 14.10 -11.75
CA GLY A 158 -29.24 15.23 -12.67
C GLY A 158 -29.04 16.63 -12.06
N ASP A 159 -28.75 16.71 -10.76
CA ASP A 159 -28.35 17.99 -10.14
C ASP A 159 -27.01 18.46 -10.71
N THR A 160 -26.98 19.70 -11.19
CA THR A 160 -25.78 20.35 -11.75
C THR A 160 -25.15 21.35 -10.79
N ALA A 161 -25.52 21.32 -9.50
CA ALA A 161 -24.97 22.23 -8.51
C ALA A 161 -23.43 22.20 -8.54
N PRO A 162 -22.77 23.38 -8.51
CA PRO A 162 -21.29 23.43 -8.56
C PRO A 162 -20.62 22.93 -7.27
N VAL A 163 -21.39 22.92 -6.16
CA VAL A 163 -20.92 22.43 -4.85
C VAL A 163 -21.59 21.09 -4.56
N TYR A 164 -20.80 20.05 -4.50
CA TYR A 164 -21.26 18.69 -4.20
C TYR A 164 -20.16 17.90 -3.47
N THR A 165 -20.56 16.87 -2.77
CA THR A 165 -19.68 15.84 -2.20
C THR A 165 -19.63 14.61 -3.09
N VAL A 166 -18.60 13.79 -2.88
CA VAL A 166 -18.45 12.49 -3.57
C VAL A 166 -18.27 11.43 -2.53
N SER A 167 -19.18 10.44 -2.53
CA SER A 167 -18.97 9.21 -1.79
C SER A 167 -17.87 8.41 -2.44
N HIS A 168 -16.86 8.02 -1.65
CA HIS A 168 -15.70 7.28 -2.11
C HIS A 168 -15.17 6.31 -1.04
N PRO A 169 -14.33 5.33 -1.41
CA PRO A 169 -13.69 4.44 -0.46
C PRO A 169 -12.80 5.21 0.53
N SER A 170 -12.88 4.91 1.82
CA SER A 170 -12.08 5.56 2.87
C SER A 170 -10.82 4.80 3.26
N GLN A 171 -10.67 3.55 2.79
CA GLN A 171 -9.50 2.72 3.06
C GLN A 171 -8.33 3.04 2.13
N VAL A 172 -7.11 2.83 2.66
CA VAL A 172 -5.88 2.84 1.88
C VAL A 172 -5.53 1.39 1.52
N PHE A 173 -5.23 1.16 0.26
CA PHE A 173 -4.76 -0.14 -0.22
C PHE A 173 -3.23 -0.16 -0.21
N VAL A 174 -2.65 -1.22 0.36
CA VAL A 174 -1.20 -1.38 0.46
C VAL A 174 -0.76 -2.54 -0.40
N ILE A 175 0.09 -2.23 -1.36
CA ILE A 175 0.65 -3.16 -2.33
C ILE A 175 2.13 -3.39 -1.97
N ASP A 176 2.54 -4.65 -1.94
CA ASP A 176 3.92 -5.04 -1.64
C ASP A 176 4.87 -4.84 -2.83
N PRO A 177 6.19 -4.99 -2.64
CA PRO A 177 7.18 -4.87 -3.71
C PRO A 177 6.96 -5.86 -4.87
N GLU A 178 6.36 -7.01 -4.62
CA GLU A 178 5.98 -8.01 -5.61
C GLU A 178 4.71 -7.62 -6.36
N GLY A 179 4.03 -6.52 -5.95
CA GLY A 179 2.81 -5.97 -6.54
C GLY A 179 1.57 -6.78 -6.19
N GLN A 180 1.58 -7.42 -5.03
CA GLN A 180 0.40 -8.05 -4.48
C GLN A 180 -0.31 -7.08 -3.56
N LEU A 181 -1.63 -7.08 -3.59
CA LEU A 181 -2.46 -6.36 -2.63
C LEU A 181 -2.42 -7.13 -1.30
N ARG A 182 -1.71 -6.57 -0.32
CA ARG A 182 -1.40 -7.24 0.96
C ARG A 182 -2.27 -6.79 2.10
N LEU A 183 -2.51 -5.49 2.21
CA LEU A 183 -3.19 -4.91 3.34
C LEU A 183 -4.22 -3.87 2.90
N MET A 184 -5.21 -3.67 3.75
CA MET A 184 -6.07 -2.49 3.73
C MET A 184 -5.95 -1.75 5.06
N HIS A 185 -5.50 -0.50 5.04
CA HIS A 185 -5.52 0.38 6.19
C HIS A 185 -6.89 1.06 6.26
N ARG A 186 -7.60 0.85 7.35
CA ARG A 186 -8.84 1.58 7.66
C ARG A 186 -8.53 2.89 8.37
N ALA A 187 -9.46 3.81 8.36
CA ALA A 187 -9.37 5.03 9.15
C ALA A 187 -9.16 4.70 10.64
N GLY A 188 -8.34 5.50 11.32
CA GLY A 188 -8.04 5.34 12.75
C GLY A 188 -6.71 4.62 13.07
N LEU A 189 -5.99 4.07 12.09
CA LEU A 189 -4.62 3.66 12.32
C LEU A 189 -3.73 4.89 12.53
N THR A 190 -2.85 4.80 13.52
CA THR A 190 -1.85 5.84 13.78
C THR A 190 -0.73 5.81 12.73
N PRO A 191 -0.02 6.93 12.48
CA PRO A 191 1.14 6.93 11.59
C PRO A 191 2.20 5.88 11.98
N ALA A 192 2.44 5.66 13.27
CA ALA A 192 3.37 4.65 13.75
C ALA A 192 2.95 3.21 13.37
N GLN A 193 1.66 2.90 13.45
CA GLN A 193 1.12 1.60 13.02
C GLN A 193 1.27 1.41 11.51
N ILE A 194 0.95 2.44 10.72
CA ILE A 194 1.12 2.43 9.26
C ILE A 194 2.60 2.26 8.90
N SER A 195 3.51 2.98 9.57
CA SER A 195 4.96 2.86 9.37
C SER A 195 5.49 1.47 9.71
N ALA A 196 4.96 0.84 10.79
CA ALA A 196 5.32 -0.52 11.17
C ALA A 196 4.91 -1.54 10.09
N ASP A 197 3.68 -1.43 9.58
CA ASP A 197 3.19 -2.29 8.49
C ASP A 197 4.04 -2.15 7.22
N ILE A 198 4.41 -0.92 6.86
CA ILE A 198 5.26 -0.66 5.69
C ILE A 198 6.64 -1.30 5.86
N ARG A 199 7.28 -1.14 7.04
CA ARG A 199 8.59 -1.76 7.32
C ARG A 199 8.55 -3.28 7.27
N ALA A 200 7.44 -3.88 7.67
CA ALA A 200 7.25 -5.32 7.58
C ALA A 200 7.09 -5.84 6.15
N LEU A 201 6.85 -4.95 5.18
CA LEU A 201 6.75 -5.26 3.74
C LEU A 201 8.01 -4.88 2.95
N LEU A 202 8.92 -4.05 3.51
CA LEU A 202 10.19 -3.67 2.90
C LEU A 202 11.25 -4.75 3.10
#